data_e0dc265ebbba956b6b26e605bfbd8a51
#
_entry.id   e0dc265ebbba956b6b26e605bfbd8a51
#
_cell.length_a   1.000
_cell.length_b   1.000
_cell.length_c   1.000
_cell.angle_alpha   90.00
_cell.angle_beta   90.00
_cell.angle_gamma   90.00
#
_symmetry.space_group_name_H-M   'P 1'
#
loop_
_entity.id
_entity.type
_entity.pdbx_description
1 polymer ?
#
loop_
_entity_poly.entity_id
_entity_poly.type
_entity_poly.pdbx_seq_one_letter_code
_entity_poly.pdbx_strand_id
1 'polypeptide(L)'
;KINTAIKVSGNLDAKEMTPNLNSISGSLNNQFLSTTISTENSNLLKALGSNLNFIDVNKINLNNIKTSLTFENGKVKLKPIDLKYKDIKATISGEQGFDTTINYDLKFDVPVKYLGTEVNRYLAKLTPADAKKIESIPVSGLITGDYKNPKITTDLKSAVSNLTNQLIEQQKAQLVKKGTNELEKLINKNTKKDSTATPSKTNEDITKKANGVI
;
A
#
# COMPACT_ATOMS: atom_id res chain seq x y z
N LYS A 1 -17.07 -24.19 4.47
CA LYS A 1 -18.34 -24.26 3.69
C LYS A 1 -18.35 -23.13 2.67
N ILE A 2 -18.74 -23.45 1.43
CA ILE A 2 -18.82 -22.49 0.32
C ILE A 2 -20.17 -22.68 -0.35
N ASN A 3 -20.85 -21.59 -0.65
CA ASN A 3 -21.98 -21.58 -1.58
C ASN A 3 -21.47 -21.20 -2.96
N THR A 4 -21.80 -21.99 -3.97
CA THR A 4 -21.33 -21.78 -5.34
C THR A 4 -22.50 -21.80 -6.32
N ALA A 5 -22.57 -20.82 -7.20
CA ALA A 5 -23.41 -20.82 -8.37
C ALA A 5 -22.51 -20.74 -9.62
N ILE A 6 -22.61 -21.72 -10.49
CA ILE A 6 -21.81 -21.81 -11.73
C ILE A 6 -22.72 -21.88 -12.94
N LYS A 7 -22.35 -21.15 -13.98
CA LYS A 7 -22.95 -21.22 -15.31
C LYS A 7 -21.82 -21.21 -16.33
N VAL A 8 -21.59 -22.34 -16.99
CA VAL A 8 -20.47 -22.53 -17.92
C VAL A 8 -20.98 -23.23 -19.17
N SER A 9 -20.48 -22.81 -20.31
CA SER A 9 -20.67 -23.44 -21.61
C SER A 9 -19.34 -23.54 -22.35
N GLY A 10 -19.23 -24.46 -23.30
CA GLY A 10 -18.04 -24.67 -24.10
C GLY A 10 -18.26 -25.76 -25.13
N ASN A 11 -17.30 -25.93 -26.01
CA ASN A 11 -17.31 -26.95 -27.06
C ASN A 11 -16.40 -28.12 -26.68
N LEU A 12 -16.75 -29.31 -27.16
CA LEU A 12 -15.87 -30.48 -27.10
C LEU A 12 -15.07 -30.60 -28.42
N ASP A 13 -13.87 -31.14 -28.31
CA ASP A 13 -13.16 -31.61 -29.49
C ASP A 13 -13.95 -32.71 -30.17
N ALA A 14 -14.08 -32.64 -31.50
CA ALA A 14 -14.94 -33.54 -32.24
C ALA A 14 -14.39 -35.01 -32.33
N LYS A 15 -13.08 -35.20 -32.14
CA LYS A 15 -12.44 -36.51 -32.22
C LYS A 15 -12.24 -37.15 -30.85
N GLU A 16 -11.70 -36.35 -29.91
CA GLU A 16 -11.30 -36.83 -28.60
C GLU A 16 -12.35 -36.65 -27.53
N MET A 17 -13.44 -35.91 -27.85
CA MET A 17 -14.52 -35.58 -26.93
C MET A 17 -14.01 -34.88 -25.63
N THR A 18 -12.82 -34.28 -25.70
CA THR A 18 -12.24 -33.51 -24.62
C THR A 18 -12.72 -32.05 -24.65
N PRO A 19 -12.85 -31.38 -23.52
CA PRO A 19 -13.22 -29.96 -23.49
C PRO A 19 -12.20 -29.08 -24.21
N ASN A 20 -12.66 -28.27 -25.14
CA ASN A 20 -11.85 -27.21 -25.72
C ASN A 20 -11.81 -26.05 -24.75
N LEU A 21 -10.73 -25.91 -23.96
CA LEU A 21 -10.59 -24.94 -22.88
C LEU A 21 -10.72 -23.50 -23.38
N ASN A 22 -10.30 -23.20 -24.61
CA ASN A 22 -10.41 -21.86 -25.18
C ASN A 22 -11.87 -21.47 -25.54
N SER A 23 -12.75 -22.45 -25.67
CA SER A 23 -14.18 -22.21 -25.93
C SER A 23 -15.01 -22.04 -24.66
N ILE A 24 -14.40 -22.28 -23.49
CA ILE A 24 -15.13 -22.17 -22.21
C ILE A 24 -15.48 -20.72 -21.96
N SER A 25 -16.78 -20.49 -21.72
CA SER A 25 -17.34 -19.18 -21.35
C SER A 25 -18.33 -19.34 -20.20
N GLY A 26 -18.48 -18.29 -19.39
CA GLY A 26 -19.45 -18.33 -18.30
C GLY A 26 -19.04 -17.57 -17.06
N SER A 27 -19.65 -17.92 -15.96
CA SER A 27 -19.39 -17.27 -14.66
C SER A 27 -19.52 -18.26 -13.50
N LEU A 28 -18.79 -17.95 -12.44
CA LEU A 28 -18.85 -18.67 -11.17
C LEU A 28 -18.92 -17.61 -10.06
N ASN A 29 -19.95 -17.72 -9.22
CA ASN A 29 -20.09 -16.86 -8.06
C ASN A 29 -20.01 -17.71 -6.79
N ASN A 30 -19.11 -17.34 -5.90
CA ASN A 30 -18.88 -18.01 -4.63
C ASN A 30 -19.19 -17.09 -3.46
N GLN A 31 -19.65 -17.70 -2.37
CA GLN A 31 -19.67 -17.10 -1.05
C GLN A 31 -19.00 -18.04 -0.07
N PHE A 32 -17.91 -17.61 0.53
CA PHE A 32 -17.24 -18.32 1.59
C PHE A 32 -18.01 -18.14 2.90
N LEU A 33 -18.53 -19.22 3.48
CA LEU A 33 -19.31 -19.17 4.72
C LEU A 33 -18.43 -19.45 5.94
N SER A 34 -17.54 -20.43 5.83
CA SER A 34 -16.59 -20.81 6.88
C SER A 34 -15.37 -21.41 6.19
N THR A 35 -14.27 -20.69 6.17
CA THR A 35 -13.08 -21.07 5.40
C THR A 35 -11.83 -20.69 6.18
N THR A 36 -10.90 -21.62 6.29
CA THR A 36 -9.53 -21.40 6.76
C THR A 36 -8.58 -21.47 5.57
N ILE A 37 -7.56 -20.63 5.59
CA ILE A 37 -6.47 -20.67 4.61
C ILE A 37 -5.37 -21.57 5.19
N SER A 38 -4.83 -22.47 4.37
CA SER A 38 -3.60 -23.20 4.66
C SER A 38 -2.58 -22.95 3.55
N THR A 39 -1.39 -22.54 3.92
CA THR A 39 -0.28 -22.31 2.98
C THR A 39 0.44 -23.61 2.60
N GLU A 40 0.20 -24.72 3.32
CA GLU A 40 0.98 -25.95 3.22
C GLU A 40 1.03 -26.52 1.79
N ASN A 41 -0.10 -26.53 1.10
CA ASN A 41 -0.26 -27.15 -0.23
C ASN A 41 -0.34 -26.11 -1.37
N SER A 42 0.04 -24.86 -1.14
CA SER A 42 -0.03 -23.80 -2.15
C SER A 42 1.27 -23.02 -2.24
N ASN A 43 2.01 -23.19 -3.34
CA ASN A 43 3.22 -22.42 -3.60
C ASN A 43 2.92 -20.92 -3.70
N LEU A 44 1.76 -20.57 -4.27
CA LEU A 44 1.31 -19.17 -4.33
C LEU A 44 1.14 -18.56 -2.94
N LEU A 45 0.46 -19.24 -2.03
CA LEU A 45 0.24 -18.73 -0.67
C LEU A 45 1.53 -18.69 0.15
N LYS A 46 2.44 -19.67 -0.05
CA LYS A 46 3.80 -19.64 0.54
C LYS A 46 4.59 -18.43 0.04
N ALA A 47 4.58 -18.20 -1.27
CA ALA A 47 5.27 -17.07 -1.87
C ALA A 47 4.69 -15.73 -1.39
N LEU A 48 3.37 -15.61 -1.25
CA LEU A 48 2.73 -14.42 -0.66
C LEU A 48 3.22 -14.17 0.76
N GLY A 49 3.20 -15.18 1.63
CA GLY A 49 3.66 -15.07 3.01
C GLY A 49 5.12 -14.68 3.14
N SER A 50 5.97 -15.11 2.20
CA SER A 50 7.41 -14.77 2.20
C SER A 50 7.70 -13.36 1.67
N ASN A 51 6.86 -12.81 0.79
CA ASN A 51 7.07 -11.50 0.17
C ASN A 51 6.30 -10.36 0.86
N LEU A 52 5.24 -10.67 1.60
CA LEU A 52 4.38 -9.71 2.29
C LEU A 52 4.53 -9.86 3.80
N ASN A 53 5.66 -9.38 4.34
CA ASN A 53 6.02 -9.52 5.76
C ASN A 53 5.08 -8.79 6.75
N PHE A 54 4.19 -7.94 6.25
CA PHE A 54 3.17 -7.23 7.03
C PHE A 54 1.84 -7.98 7.12
N ILE A 55 1.68 -9.14 6.42
CA ILE A 55 0.49 -9.98 6.42
C ILE A 55 0.84 -11.42 6.77
N ASP A 56 0.12 -12.01 7.71
CA ASP A 56 0.09 -13.47 7.90
C ASP A 56 -1.06 -14.06 7.08
N VAL A 57 -0.73 -14.66 5.96
CA VAL A 57 -1.71 -15.21 4.99
C VAL A 57 -2.64 -16.22 5.64
N ASN A 58 -2.15 -17.04 6.60
CA ASN A 58 -2.95 -18.04 7.30
C ASN A 58 -4.03 -17.45 8.22
N LYS A 59 -3.89 -16.17 8.57
CA LYS A 59 -4.82 -15.46 9.47
C LYS A 59 -5.79 -14.53 8.73
N ILE A 60 -5.80 -14.55 7.40
CA ILE A 60 -6.79 -13.81 6.62
C ILE A 60 -8.16 -14.48 6.81
N ASN A 61 -9.14 -13.68 7.17
CA ASN A 61 -10.51 -14.16 7.33
C ASN A 61 -11.26 -14.01 5.98
N LEU A 62 -11.65 -15.15 5.41
CA LEU A 62 -12.45 -15.20 4.18
C LEU A 62 -13.96 -15.38 4.45
N ASN A 63 -14.40 -15.44 5.69
CA ASN A 63 -15.81 -15.66 6.01
C ASN A 63 -16.68 -14.53 5.46
N ASN A 64 -17.78 -14.92 4.80
CA ASN A 64 -18.71 -14.04 4.12
C ASN A 64 -18.15 -13.27 2.91
N ILE A 65 -16.92 -13.56 2.48
CA ILE A 65 -16.39 -12.99 1.24
C ILE A 65 -17.15 -13.57 0.05
N LYS A 66 -17.58 -12.68 -0.83
CA LYS A 66 -18.19 -13.04 -2.12
C LYS A 66 -17.15 -12.84 -3.22
N THR A 67 -17.03 -13.81 -4.10
CA THR A 67 -16.15 -13.76 -5.25
C THR A 67 -16.92 -14.01 -6.54
N SER A 68 -16.52 -13.36 -7.60
CA SER A 68 -17.09 -13.60 -8.92
C SER A 68 -15.96 -13.82 -9.92
N LEU A 69 -16.05 -14.93 -10.62
CA LEU A 69 -15.12 -15.30 -11.68
C LEU A 69 -15.90 -15.29 -13.01
N THR A 70 -15.21 -14.90 -14.09
CA THR A 70 -15.70 -15.05 -15.44
C THR A 70 -14.74 -15.90 -16.25
N PHE A 71 -15.28 -16.76 -17.11
CA PHE A 71 -14.55 -17.64 -18.01
C PHE A 71 -14.67 -17.10 -19.43
N GLU A 72 -13.57 -16.82 -20.07
CA GLU A 72 -13.54 -16.31 -21.44
C GLU A 72 -12.16 -16.53 -22.08
N ASN A 73 -12.14 -17.02 -23.32
CA ASN A 73 -10.93 -17.16 -24.14
C ASN A 73 -9.78 -17.87 -23.43
N GLY A 74 -10.06 -19.01 -22.82
CA GLY A 74 -9.05 -19.83 -22.13
C GLY A 74 -8.56 -19.23 -20.80
N LYS A 75 -9.23 -18.22 -20.28
CA LYS A 75 -8.88 -17.52 -19.04
C LYS A 75 -10.02 -17.50 -18.04
N VAL A 76 -9.64 -17.44 -16.77
CA VAL A 76 -10.51 -17.17 -15.63
C VAL A 76 -10.15 -15.80 -15.09
N LYS A 77 -11.07 -14.86 -15.13
CA LYS A 77 -10.90 -13.50 -14.59
C LYS A 77 -11.56 -13.41 -13.23
N LEU A 78 -10.81 -12.94 -12.25
CA LEU A 78 -11.26 -12.64 -10.91
C LEU A 78 -11.67 -11.17 -10.83
N LYS A 79 -12.92 -10.88 -10.55
CA LYS A 79 -13.36 -9.51 -10.22
C LYS A 79 -12.72 -9.07 -8.91
N PRO A 80 -12.50 -7.76 -8.70
CA PRO A 80 -11.91 -7.26 -7.47
C PRO A 80 -12.59 -7.81 -6.23
N ILE A 81 -11.79 -8.33 -5.31
CA ILE A 81 -12.20 -8.83 -3.99
C ILE A 81 -11.53 -7.98 -2.94
N ASP A 82 -12.33 -7.41 -2.05
CA ASP A 82 -11.83 -6.68 -0.90
C ASP A 82 -11.66 -7.62 0.29
N LEU A 83 -10.48 -7.61 0.86
CA LEU A 83 -10.07 -8.41 2.00
C LEU A 83 -9.63 -7.48 3.13
N LYS A 84 -9.68 -7.99 4.34
CA LYS A 84 -9.20 -7.29 5.52
C LYS A 84 -8.35 -8.23 6.37
N TYR A 85 -7.16 -7.78 6.72
CA TYR A 85 -6.29 -8.43 7.69
C TYR A 85 -5.95 -7.44 8.79
N LYS A 86 -6.50 -7.64 10.01
CA LYS A 86 -6.45 -6.63 11.08
C LYS A 86 -7.03 -5.30 10.58
N ASP A 87 -6.23 -4.25 10.53
CA ASP A 87 -6.56 -2.93 9.99
C ASP A 87 -5.96 -2.65 8.60
N ILE A 88 -5.28 -3.64 8.01
CA ILE A 88 -4.83 -3.59 6.61
C ILE A 88 -6.00 -3.94 5.70
N LYS A 89 -6.30 -3.07 4.74
CA LYS A 89 -7.23 -3.33 3.65
C LYS A 89 -6.44 -3.84 2.45
N ALA A 90 -6.99 -4.81 1.75
CA ALA A 90 -6.39 -5.36 0.55
C ALA A 90 -7.46 -5.57 -0.52
N THR A 91 -7.11 -5.31 -1.77
CA THR A 91 -7.93 -5.65 -2.94
C THR A 91 -7.11 -6.52 -3.86
N ILE A 92 -7.69 -7.63 -4.29
CA ILE A 92 -7.10 -8.60 -5.21
C ILE A 92 -7.97 -8.67 -6.47
N SER A 93 -7.37 -8.61 -7.64
CA SER A 93 -8.02 -8.81 -8.94
C SER A 93 -7.03 -9.39 -9.94
N GLY A 94 -7.50 -9.93 -11.04
CA GLY A 94 -6.61 -10.43 -12.08
C GLY A 94 -7.16 -11.60 -12.86
N GLU A 95 -6.28 -12.35 -13.49
CA GLU A 95 -6.67 -13.48 -14.33
C GLU A 95 -5.70 -14.65 -14.22
N GLN A 96 -6.22 -15.82 -14.53
CA GLN A 96 -5.46 -17.06 -14.63
C GLN A 96 -5.82 -17.76 -15.94
N GLY A 97 -4.82 -18.17 -16.72
CA GLY A 97 -5.00 -19.01 -17.89
C GLY A 97 -5.23 -20.47 -17.52
N PHE A 98 -5.94 -21.23 -18.36
CA PHE A 98 -6.01 -22.69 -18.24
C PHE A 98 -4.65 -23.35 -18.58
N ASP A 99 -3.73 -22.59 -19.18
CA ASP A 99 -2.32 -22.93 -19.41
C ASP A 99 -1.43 -22.73 -18.17
N THR A 100 -2.00 -22.50 -17.00
CA THR A 100 -1.34 -22.28 -15.71
C THR A 100 -0.74 -20.88 -15.50
N THR A 101 -0.77 -20.01 -16.50
CA THR A 101 -0.30 -18.62 -16.34
C THR A 101 -1.18 -17.83 -15.36
N ILE A 102 -0.56 -16.98 -14.57
CA ILE A 102 -1.27 -16.10 -13.63
C ILE A 102 -0.80 -14.65 -13.78
N ASN A 103 -1.76 -13.74 -13.60
CA ASN A 103 -1.50 -12.31 -13.54
C ASN A 103 -2.51 -11.66 -12.59
N TYR A 104 -2.08 -11.39 -11.35
CA TYR A 104 -2.92 -10.77 -10.34
C TYR A 104 -2.33 -9.47 -9.84
N ASP A 105 -3.20 -8.48 -9.71
CA ASP A 105 -2.93 -7.20 -9.06
C ASP A 105 -3.31 -7.28 -7.58
N LEU A 106 -2.41 -6.80 -6.75
CA LEU A 106 -2.59 -6.63 -5.31
C LEU A 106 -2.53 -5.15 -4.98
N LYS A 107 -3.48 -4.65 -4.22
CA LYS A 107 -3.47 -3.30 -3.68
C LYS A 107 -3.69 -3.38 -2.18
N PHE A 108 -2.84 -2.72 -1.42
CA PHE A 108 -2.92 -2.69 0.04
C PHE A 108 -2.98 -1.25 0.51
N ASP A 109 -3.75 -1.02 1.57
CA ASP A 109 -3.68 0.17 2.40
C ASP A 109 -3.04 -0.24 3.72
N VAL A 110 -1.74 0.02 3.86
CA VAL A 110 -0.91 -0.49 4.96
C VAL A 110 -0.73 0.59 6.01
N PRO A 111 -1.30 0.42 7.22
CA PRO A 111 -1.06 1.35 8.32
C PRO A 111 0.43 1.47 8.64
N VAL A 112 0.89 2.71 8.85
CA VAL A 112 2.31 3.03 9.01
C VAL A 112 3.00 2.28 10.15
N LYS A 113 2.25 1.85 11.17
CA LYS A 113 2.76 1.04 12.29
C LYS A 113 3.34 -0.32 11.86
N TYR A 114 2.97 -0.84 10.67
CA TYR A 114 3.48 -2.09 10.12
C TYR A 114 4.69 -1.92 9.20
N LEU A 115 5.12 -0.68 8.94
CA LEU A 115 6.19 -0.36 7.99
C LEU A 115 7.62 -0.43 8.60
N GLY A 116 7.73 -0.86 9.86
CA GLY A 116 9.00 -1.06 10.53
C GLY A 116 9.41 0.07 11.47
N THR A 117 10.49 -0.20 12.21
CA THR A 117 10.94 0.67 13.31
C THR A 117 11.46 2.02 12.84
N GLU A 118 12.06 2.08 11.66
CA GLU A 118 12.62 3.33 11.13
C GLU A 118 11.52 4.35 10.84
N VAL A 119 10.47 3.96 10.13
CA VAL A 119 9.29 4.83 9.87
C VAL A 119 8.67 5.29 11.20
N ASN A 120 8.46 4.36 12.14
CA ASN A 120 7.89 4.67 13.44
C ASN A 120 8.76 5.65 14.24
N ARG A 121 10.09 5.56 14.14
CA ARG A 121 11.03 6.50 14.77
C ARG A 121 10.89 7.93 14.22
N TYR A 122 10.68 8.08 12.91
CA TYR A 122 10.45 9.40 12.32
C TYR A 122 9.06 9.95 12.67
N LEU A 123 8.02 9.11 12.65
CA LEU A 123 6.67 9.51 13.06
C LEU A 123 6.62 10.02 14.51
N ALA A 124 7.35 9.36 15.43
CA ALA A 124 7.41 9.76 16.84
C ALA A 124 8.03 11.15 17.07
N LYS A 125 8.76 11.70 16.09
CA LYS A 125 9.35 13.05 16.15
C LYS A 125 8.42 14.13 15.60
N LEU A 126 7.33 13.78 14.96
CA LEU A 126 6.32 14.72 14.48
C LEU A 126 5.44 15.19 15.62
N THR A 127 4.73 16.33 15.40
CA THR A 127 3.65 16.71 16.30
C THR A 127 2.52 15.68 16.20
N PRO A 128 1.73 15.48 17.27
CA PRO A 128 0.59 14.55 17.21
C PRO A 128 -0.40 14.88 16.08
N ALA A 129 -0.57 16.15 15.74
CA ALA A 129 -1.44 16.59 14.65
C ALA A 129 -0.90 16.21 13.26
N ASP A 130 0.43 16.27 13.05
CA ASP A 130 1.04 15.89 11.78
C ASP A 130 1.17 14.38 11.65
N ALA A 131 1.48 13.66 12.73
CA ALA A 131 1.53 12.20 12.74
C ALA A 131 0.17 11.58 12.38
N LYS A 132 -0.95 12.17 12.87
CA LYS A 132 -2.32 11.71 12.53
C LYS A 132 -2.69 11.87 11.05
N LYS A 133 -1.99 12.70 10.29
CA LYS A 133 -2.24 12.85 8.84
C LYS A 133 -1.65 11.71 8.02
N ILE A 134 -0.80 10.88 8.62
CA ILE A 134 -0.08 9.79 7.97
C ILE A 134 -0.51 8.49 8.64
N GLU A 135 -1.71 8.02 8.32
CA GLU A 135 -2.27 6.82 8.95
C GLU A 135 -1.83 5.54 8.23
N SER A 136 -1.81 5.57 6.90
CA SER A 136 -1.46 4.44 6.05
C SER A 136 -0.81 4.89 4.75
N ILE A 137 -0.19 3.96 4.03
CA ILE A 137 0.32 4.15 2.68
C ILE A 137 -0.24 3.10 1.72
N PRO A 138 -0.49 3.48 0.46
CA PRO A 138 -0.79 2.51 -0.58
C PRO A 138 0.46 1.70 -0.92
N VAL A 139 0.29 0.38 -1.02
CA VAL A 139 1.32 -0.55 -1.49
C VAL A 139 0.70 -1.40 -2.58
N SER A 140 1.37 -1.47 -3.73
CA SER A 140 0.96 -2.28 -4.87
C SER A 140 1.84 -3.53 -4.99
N GLY A 141 1.26 -4.60 -5.51
CA GLY A 141 1.98 -5.81 -5.83
C GLY A 141 1.43 -6.48 -7.08
N LEU A 142 2.27 -7.30 -7.70
CA LEU A 142 1.91 -8.13 -8.83
C LEU A 142 2.29 -9.58 -8.54
N ILE A 143 1.41 -10.50 -8.94
CA ILE A 143 1.69 -11.93 -8.98
C ILE A 143 1.64 -12.37 -10.43
N THR A 144 2.75 -12.85 -10.96
CA THR A 144 2.88 -13.24 -12.37
C THR A 144 3.55 -14.61 -12.49
N GLY A 145 3.58 -15.14 -13.71
CA GLY A 145 4.26 -16.39 -14.06
C GLY A 145 3.31 -17.59 -14.04
N ASP A 146 3.80 -18.73 -13.57
CA ASP A 146 3.03 -19.97 -13.43
C ASP A 146 2.55 -20.14 -11.97
N TYR A 147 1.33 -20.65 -11.77
CA TYR A 147 0.78 -20.81 -10.42
C TYR A 147 1.58 -21.79 -9.53
N LYS A 148 2.34 -22.70 -10.14
CA LYS A 148 3.24 -23.63 -9.42
C LYS A 148 4.55 -22.96 -9.00
N ASN A 149 4.97 -21.94 -9.77
CA ASN A 149 6.18 -21.14 -9.51
C ASN A 149 5.89 -19.63 -9.69
N PRO A 150 5.07 -19.05 -8.82
CA PRO A 150 4.65 -17.65 -8.92
C PRO A 150 5.81 -16.70 -8.62
N LYS A 151 5.85 -15.59 -9.37
CA LYS A 151 6.72 -14.46 -9.10
C LYS A 151 5.90 -13.34 -8.48
N ILE A 152 6.31 -12.89 -7.29
CA ILE A 152 5.65 -11.80 -6.58
C ILE A 152 6.60 -10.61 -6.54
N THR A 153 6.10 -9.45 -6.93
CA THR A 153 6.80 -8.16 -6.83
C THR A 153 5.93 -7.16 -6.09
N THR A 154 6.55 -6.29 -5.32
CA THR A 154 5.85 -5.20 -4.60
C THR A 154 6.64 -3.91 -4.69
N ASP A 155 5.96 -2.79 -4.59
CA ASP A 155 6.55 -1.46 -4.47
C ASP A 155 6.77 -1.02 -3.01
N LEU A 156 6.59 -1.94 -2.04
CA LEU A 156 6.70 -1.65 -0.60
C LEU A 156 7.97 -0.89 -0.24
N LYS A 157 9.13 -1.32 -0.75
CA LYS A 157 10.42 -0.67 -0.47
C LYS A 157 10.44 0.78 -0.94
N SER A 158 9.93 1.05 -2.14
CA SER A 158 9.84 2.40 -2.70
C SER A 158 8.83 3.25 -1.91
N ALA A 159 7.68 2.70 -1.58
CA ALA A 159 6.65 3.38 -0.80
C ALA A 159 7.17 3.78 0.60
N VAL A 160 7.90 2.89 1.28
CA VAL A 160 8.54 3.18 2.58
C VAL A 160 9.63 4.24 2.44
N SER A 161 10.47 4.17 1.40
CA SER A 161 11.51 5.17 1.15
C SER A 161 10.92 6.56 0.90
N ASN A 162 9.88 6.65 0.09
CA ASN A 162 9.19 7.90 -0.21
C ASN A 162 8.56 8.50 1.06
N LEU A 163 7.89 7.68 1.87
CA LEU A 163 7.36 8.13 3.15
C LEU A 163 8.46 8.64 4.08
N THR A 164 9.57 7.90 4.20
CA THR A 164 10.70 8.29 5.04
C THR A 164 11.27 9.64 4.63
N ASN A 165 11.46 9.87 3.33
CA ASN A 165 11.93 11.14 2.80
C ASN A 165 10.95 12.29 3.11
N GLN A 166 9.65 12.08 2.93
CA GLN A 166 8.62 13.06 3.29
C GLN A 166 8.65 13.41 4.79
N LEU A 167 8.83 12.40 5.66
CA LEU A 167 8.92 12.61 7.10
C LEU A 167 10.16 13.42 7.49
N ILE A 168 11.29 13.18 6.85
CA ILE A 168 12.54 13.94 7.05
C ILE A 168 12.34 15.40 6.65
N GLU A 169 11.75 15.66 5.48
CA GLU A 169 11.50 17.04 5.00
C GLU A 169 10.50 17.77 5.91
N GLN A 170 9.46 17.10 6.39
CA GLN A 170 8.54 17.69 7.36
C GLN A 170 9.23 18.07 8.67
N GLN A 171 10.15 17.23 9.17
CA GLN A 171 10.93 17.54 10.37
C GLN A 171 11.84 18.75 10.17
N LYS A 172 12.54 18.82 9.03
CA LYS A 172 13.36 20.00 8.68
C LYS A 172 12.52 21.28 8.66
N ALA A 173 11.36 21.25 8.00
CA ALA A 173 10.46 22.38 7.92
C ALA A 173 9.94 22.83 9.30
N GLN A 174 9.67 21.90 10.22
CA GLN A 174 9.27 22.21 11.58
C GLN A 174 10.39 22.86 12.40
N LEU A 175 11.64 22.41 12.23
CA LEU A 175 12.81 22.99 12.89
C LEU A 175 13.04 24.43 12.43
N VAL A 176 12.93 24.70 11.13
CA VAL A 176 13.05 26.06 10.58
C VAL A 176 11.96 26.96 11.14
N LYS A 177 10.70 26.53 11.14
CA LYS A 177 9.58 27.31 11.72
C LYS A 177 9.76 27.61 13.20
N LYS A 178 10.29 26.66 14.00
CA LYS A 178 10.58 26.90 15.42
C LYS A 178 11.68 27.94 15.59
N GLY A 179 12.76 27.84 14.80
CA GLY A 179 13.85 28.81 14.83
C GLY A 179 13.40 30.22 14.45
N THR A 180 12.58 30.39 13.40
CA THR A 180 12.03 31.70 13.02
C THR A 180 11.09 32.26 14.06
N ASN A 181 10.23 31.44 14.67
CA ASN A 181 9.31 31.90 15.73
C ASN A 181 10.05 32.32 17.02
N GLU A 182 11.16 31.66 17.34
CA GLU A 182 11.99 32.10 18.49
C GLU A 182 12.71 33.39 18.21
N LEU A 183 13.23 33.57 16.98
CA LEU A 183 13.84 34.84 16.55
C LEU A 183 12.82 36.00 16.56
N GLU A 184 11.62 35.79 16.03
CA GLU A 184 10.54 36.78 16.10
C GLU A 184 10.15 37.16 17.53
N LYS A 185 10.09 36.19 18.45
CA LYS A 185 9.83 36.46 19.89
C LYS A 185 10.94 37.27 20.51
N LEU A 186 12.20 37.03 20.17
CA LEU A 186 13.34 37.80 20.68
C LEU A 186 13.35 39.21 20.12
N ILE A 187 13.07 39.40 18.81
CA ILE A 187 12.96 40.75 18.19
C ILE A 187 11.82 41.54 18.83
N ASN A 188 10.62 40.92 18.96
CA ASN A 188 9.46 41.57 19.54
C ASN A 188 9.63 41.86 21.06
N LYS A 189 10.48 41.13 21.76
CA LYS A 189 10.81 41.38 23.18
C LYS A 189 11.76 42.56 23.33
N ASN A 190 12.67 42.75 22.35
CA ASN A 190 13.61 43.88 22.33
C ASN A 190 12.93 45.18 21.88
N THR A 191 11.95 45.13 20.95
CA THR A 191 11.23 46.31 20.48
C THR A 191 10.24 46.87 21.50
N LYS A 192 9.85 46.11 22.54
CA LYS A 192 9.00 46.60 23.66
C LYS A 192 9.80 47.30 24.78
N LYS A 193 11.13 47.35 24.70
CA LYS A 193 11.98 47.98 25.74
C LYS A 193 12.53 49.34 25.40
N ASP A 194 12.38 49.81 24.16
CA ASP A 194 12.87 51.12 23.73
C ASP A 194 11.77 51.92 23.01
N SER A 195 10.86 52.50 23.80
CA SER A 195 10.00 53.59 23.35
C SER A 195 10.46 54.92 23.94
N THR A 196 11.75 55.22 23.87
CA THR A 196 12.30 56.57 24.03
C THR A 196 13.70 56.64 23.42
N ALA A 197 13.81 56.75 22.09
CA ALA A 197 14.94 57.41 21.43
C ALA A 197 14.70 57.48 19.90
N THR A 198 14.96 58.65 19.37
CA THR A 198 14.85 59.19 18.02
C THR A 198 15.52 58.33 16.90
N PRO A 199 15.05 58.35 15.62
CA PRO A 199 15.53 57.47 14.57
C PRO A 199 16.87 57.91 14.02
N SER A 200 17.85 57.02 14.01
CA SER A 200 19.08 57.12 13.24
C SER A 200 19.18 55.98 12.21
N LYS A 201 19.45 56.38 10.98
CA LYS A 201 19.63 55.57 9.77
C LYS A 201 20.64 54.44 10.00
N THR A 202 20.34 53.20 9.57
CA THR A 202 21.20 52.30 8.80
C THR A 202 20.51 50.93 8.68
N ASN A 203 19.91 50.67 7.55
CA ASN A 203 19.25 49.39 7.21
C ASN A 203 19.79 48.79 5.89
N GLU A 204 21.11 48.82 5.66
CA GLU A 204 21.67 48.23 4.45
C GLU A 204 22.72 47.13 4.62
N ASP A 205 23.14 46.78 5.84
CA ASP A 205 24.29 45.86 6.03
C ASP A 205 23.94 44.44 6.54
N ILE A 206 22.68 44.10 6.79
CA ILE A 206 22.33 42.78 7.35
C ILE A 206 21.97 41.74 6.30
N THR A 207 21.67 42.16 5.06
CA THR A 207 21.26 41.24 3.96
C THR A 207 22.44 40.57 3.24
N LYS A 208 23.70 41.01 3.45
CA LYS A 208 24.88 40.44 2.79
C LYS A 208 25.59 39.32 3.53
N LYS A 209 25.24 39.02 4.77
CA LYS A 209 25.88 37.94 5.58
C LYS A 209 25.15 36.62 5.62
N ALA A 210 23.92 36.51 5.11
CA ALA A 210 23.15 35.27 5.11
C ALA A 210 23.34 34.35 3.89
N ASN A 211 24.05 34.82 2.84
CA ASN A 211 24.24 34.06 1.59
C ASN A 211 25.64 33.48 1.39
N GLY A 212 26.42 33.32 2.42
CA GLY A 212 27.82 32.91 2.33
C GLY A 212 28.26 31.72 3.17
N VAL A 213 27.37 30.77 3.48
CA VAL A 213 27.80 29.47 4.03
C VAL A 213 26.96 28.37 3.39
N ILE A 214 27.53 27.75 2.39
CA ILE A 214 27.17 26.41 1.88
C ILE A 214 27.95 25.39 2.69
#